data_e8b77fb83d89ffb2b52c88eafbfcd127
#
_entry.id   e8b77fb83d89ffb2b52c88eafbfcd127
#
_cell.length_a   1.000
_cell.length_b   1.000
_cell.length_c   1.000
_cell.angle_alpha   90.00
_cell.angle_beta   90.00
_cell.angle_gamma   90.00
#
_symmetry.space_group_name_H-M   'P 1'
#
loop_
_entity.id
_entity.type
_entity.pdbx_description
1 polymer ?
#
loop_
_entity_poly.entity_id
_entity_poly.type
_entity_poly.pdbx_seq_one_letter_code
_entity_poly.pdbx_strand_id
1 'polypeptide(L)'
;MGYLSTTGVYGDHGGGWVDEDTPRAPLTDRARRRAEAEDGWLALQRDHGVPVHVFRLAGIYGPGRNQLEAVLNGTAKRIVKPDQVFSRIHVADIAGVLEASIANPNPGRIYNVADDEPAPPQDVVAFAAGLLGRTAPPE
;
A
#
# COMPACT_ATOMS: atom_id res chain seq x y z
N MET A 1 -8.60 16.62 -7.62
CA MET A 1 -8.03 15.46 -8.33
C MET A 1 -7.30 14.56 -7.36
N GLY A 2 -7.40 13.23 -7.52
CA GLY A 2 -6.68 12.24 -6.70
C GLY A 2 -5.67 11.45 -7.54
N TYR A 3 -4.41 11.40 -7.13
CA TYR A 3 -3.40 10.53 -7.73
C TYR A 3 -3.15 9.34 -6.83
N LEU A 4 -3.42 8.14 -7.32
CA LEU A 4 -3.18 6.89 -6.60
C LEU A 4 -1.71 6.46 -6.79
N SER A 5 -0.89 6.76 -5.79
CA SER A 5 0.52 6.41 -5.72
C SER A 5 0.73 5.09 -4.94
N THR A 6 1.88 4.90 -4.34
CA THR A 6 2.26 3.69 -3.60
C THR A 6 3.18 4.02 -2.44
N THR A 7 3.06 3.30 -1.33
CA THR A 7 4.04 3.34 -0.23
C THR A 7 5.44 2.86 -0.65
N GLY A 8 5.56 2.16 -1.78
CA GLY A 8 6.86 1.76 -2.35
C GLY A 8 7.80 2.93 -2.71
N VAL A 9 7.31 4.18 -2.72
CA VAL A 9 8.17 5.37 -2.89
C VAL A 9 9.10 5.62 -1.70
N TYR A 10 8.79 5.08 -0.53
CA TYR A 10 9.63 5.22 0.66
C TYR A 10 10.89 4.33 0.60
N GLY A 11 10.85 3.21 -0.13
CA GLY A 11 11.96 2.24 -0.15
C GLY A 11 11.89 1.25 1.01
N ASP A 12 13.05 0.81 1.49
CA ASP A 12 13.18 -0.15 2.58
C ASP A 12 13.62 0.58 3.87
N HIS A 13 12.84 0.41 4.91
CA HIS A 13 13.08 0.96 6.25
C HIS A 13 13.33 -0.14 7.31
N GLY A 14 13.67 -1.37 6.88
CA GLY A 14 13.98 -2.49 7.78
C GLY A 14 12.81 -2.84 8.73
N GLY A 15 11.56 -2.72 8.27
CA GLY A 15 10.36 -2.93 9.08
C GLY A 15 9.96 -1.75 9.97
N GLY A 16 10.70 -0.63 9.93
CA GLY A 16 10.38 0.58 10.68
C GLY A 16 9.17 1.34 10.11
N TRP A 17 8.54 2.14 10.96
CA TRP A 17 7.41 2.99 10.58
C TRP A 17 7.84 4.15 9.69
N VAL A 18 6.98 4.51 8.76
CA VAL A 18 7.10 5.69 7.89
C VAL A 18 5.79 6.47 7.92
N ASP A 19 5.91 7.78 7.76
CA ASP A 19 4.80 8.72 7.62
C ASP A 19 4.94 9.56 6.33
N GLU A 20 4.03 10.49 6.10
CA GLU A 20 4.01 11.32 4.91
C GLU A 20 5.21 12.28 4.82
N ASP A 21 5.82 12.63 5.96
CA ASP A 21 6.99 13.50 6.05
C ASP A 21 8.31 12.72 5.87
N THR A 22 8.26 11.39 5.92
CA THR A 22 9.41 10.52 5.69
C THR A 22 9.95 10.71 4.26
N PRO A 23 11.26 10.97 4.08
CA PRO A 23 11.85 11.14 2.76
C PRO A 23 11.64 9.92 1.86
N ARG A 24 11.33 10.17 0.59
CA ARG A 24 11.22 9.11 -0.41
C ARG A 24 12.62 8.59 -0.77
N ALA A 25 12.77 7.27 -0.82
CA ALA A 25 13.99 6.56 -1.19
C ALA A 25 13.68 5.34 -2.10
N PRO A 26 13.07 5.55 -3.28
CA PRO A 26 12.58 4.47 -4.11
C PRO A 26 13.70 3.58 -4.63
N LEU A 27 13.61 2.26 -4.39
CA LEU A 27 14.64 1.29 -4.75
C LEU A 27 14.49 0.71 -6.16
N THR A 28 13.30 0.80 -6.76
CA THR A 28 13.01 0.23 -8.08
C THR A 28 12.68 1.30 -9.10
N ASP A 29 12.90 1.05 -10.39
CA ASP A 29 12.52 1.97 -11.47
C ASP A 29 11.02 2.29 -11.46
N ARG A 30 10.20 1.30 -11.14
CA ARG A 30 8.76 1.49 -10.98
C ARG A 30 8.43 2.48 -9.87
N ALA A 31 9.09 2.36 -8.72
CA ALA A 31 8.89 3.26 -7.59
C ALA A 31 9.44 4.67 -7.88
N ARG A 32 10.58 4.77 -8.59
CA ARG A 32 11.14 6.06 -9.04
C ARG A 32 10.17 6.80 -9.95
N ARG A 33 9.63 6.14 -10.98
CA ARG A 33 8.61 6.73 -11.88
C ARG A 33 7.35 7.17 -11.13
N ARG A 34 6.97 6.44 -10.07
CA ARG A 34 5.85 6.85 -9.22
C ARG A 34 6.15 8.11 -8.43
N ALA A 35 7.36 8.21 -7.86
CA ALA A 35 7.80 9.42 -7.16
C ALA A 35 7.87 10.64 -8.10
N GLU A 36 8.41 10.47 -9.31
CA GLU A 36 8.42 11.52 -10.34
C GLU A 36 6.98 11.96 -10.73
N ALA A 37 6.06 11.02 -10.84
CA ALA A 37 4.65 11.34 -11.11
C ALA A 37 4.00 12.11 -9.96
N GLU A 38 4.29 11.77 -8.68
CA GLU A 38 3.85 12.59 -7.53
C GLU A 38 4.31 14.03 -7.66
N ASP A 39 5.60 14.24 -8.00
CA ASP A 39 6.17 15.57 -8.16
C ASP A 39 5.46 16.36 -9.29
N GLY A 40 5.17 15.70 -10.40
CA GLY A 40 4.42 16.30 -11.51
C GLY A 40 3.00 16.70 -11.12
N TRP A 41 2.28 15.85 -10.41
CA TRP A 41 0.94 16.16 -9.93
C TRP A 41 0.94 17.29 -8.89
N LEU A 42 1.87 17.29 -7.95
CA LEU A 42 2.00 18.35 -6.96
C LEU A 42 2.46 19.67 -7.57
N ALA A 43 3.25 19.64 -8.65
CA ALA A 43 3.61 20.82 -9.43
C ALA A 43 2.37 21.47 -10.07
N LEU A 44 1.43 20.69 -10.61
CA LEU A 44 0.16 21.24 -11.13
C LEU A 44 -0.63 21.98 -10.05
N GLN A 45 -0.64 21.48 -8.84
CA GLN A 45 -1.28 22.18 -7.72
C GLN A 45 -0.54 23.47 -7.38
N ARG A 46 0.77 23.43 -7.25
CA ARG A 46 1.60 24.58 -6.87
C ARG A 46 1.58 25.68 -7.94
N ASP A 47 1.73 25.30 -9.21
CA ASP A 47 1.99 26.23 -10.31
C ASP A 47 0.69 26.69 -11.00
N HIS A 48 -0.39 25.92 -10.91
CA HIS A 48 -1.65 26.17 -11.62
C HIS A 48 -2.90 26.12 -10.72
N GLY A 49 -2.75 25.89 -9.42
CA GLY A 49 -3.88 25.84 -8.48
C GLY A 49 -4.82 24.64 -8.67
N VAL A 50 -4.39 23.61 -9.42
CA VAL A 50 -5.19 22.38 -9.60
C VAL A 50 -5.31 21.66 -8.27
N PRO A 51 -6.51 21.38 -7.73
CA PRO A 51 -6.66 20.75 -6.42
C PRO A 51 -6.27 19.27 -6.49
N VAL A 52 -5.03 18.96 -6.16
CA VAL A 52 -4.46 17.60 -6.19
C VAL A 52 -4.30 17.03 -4.78
N HIS A 53 -4.65 15.76 -4.61
CA HIS A 53 -4.29 14.93 -3.46
C HIS A 53 -3.46 13.73 -3.94
N VAL A 54 -2.48 13.31 -3.17
CA VAL A 54 -1.68 12.10 -3.46
C VAL A 54 -2.00 11.05 -2.40
N PHE A 55 -2.38 9.85 -2.84
CA PHE A 55 -2.68 8.71 -1.97
C PHE A 55 -1.62 7.62 -2.17
N ARG A 56 -0.72 7.44 -1.21
CA ARG A 56 0.28 6.38 -1.20
C ARG A 56 -0.34 5.11 -0.66
N LEU A 57 -0.83 4.28 -1.57
CA LEU A 57 -1.51 3.04 -1.23
C LEU A 57 -0.53 1.96 -0.80
N ALA A 58 -0.84 1.26 0.29
CA ALA A 58 -0.18 0.04 0.73
C ALA A 58 -0.54 -1.16 -0.18
N GLY A 59 -0.18 -2.36 0.21
CA GLY A 59 -0.51 -3.58 -0.53
C GLY A 59 -2.01 -3.81 -0.64
N ILE A 60 -2.59 -3.63 -1.82
CA ILE A 60 -4.04 -3.73 -2.02
C ILE A 60 -4.50 -5.18 -1.98
N TYR A 61 -5.55 -5.46 -1.20
CA TYR A 61 -6.24 -6.74 -1.18
C TYR A 61 -7.76 -6.58 -1.23
N GLY A 62 -8.48 -7.66 -1.51
CA GLY A 62 -9.94 -7.70 -1.60
C GLY A 62 -10.43 -8.92 -2.38
N PRO A 63 -11.71 -8.95 -2.81
CA PRO A 63 -12.25 -10.02 -3.63
C PRO A 63 -11.40 -10.24 -4.90
N GLY A 64 -11.07 -11.50 -5.21
CA GLY A 64 -10.23 -11.86 -6.35
C GLY A 64 -8.72 -11.62 -6.15
N ARG A 65 -8.29 -11.02 -5.04
CA ARG A 65 -6.88 -10.72 -4.76
C ARG A 65 -6.61 -10.75 -3.26
N ASN A 66 -6.46 -11.93 -2.69
CA ASN A 66 -6.20 -12.11 -1.26
C ASN A 66 -5.49 -13.44 -0.99
N GLN A 67 -4.99 -13.61 0.24
CA GLN A 67 -4.26 -14.82 0.63
C GLN A 67 -5.19 -16.04 0.84
N LEU A 68 -6.47 -15.85 1.16
CA LEU A 68 -7.43 -16.96 1.26
C LEU A 68 -7.56 -17.67 -0.09
N GLU A 69 -7.77 -16.90 -1.17
CA GLU A 69 -7.84 -17.46 -2.52
C GLU A 69 -6.50 -18.08 -2.96
N ALA A 70 -5.36 -17.47 -2.63
CA ALA A 70 -4.06 -18.02 -2.95
C ALA A 70 -3.82 -19.38 -2.25
N VAL A 71 -4.23 -19.52 -0.99
CA VAL A 71 -4.17 -20.81 -0.25
C VAL A 71 -5.14 -21.83 -0.83
N LEU A 72 -6.38 -21.43 -1.17
CA LEU A 72 -7.37 -22.31 -1.79
C LEU A 72 -6.88 -22.88 -3.11
N ASN A 73 -6.27 -22.04 -3.93
CA ASN A 73 -5.78 -22.39 -5.28
C ASN A 73 -4.38 -23.02 -5.29
N GLY A 74 -3.75 -23.18 -4.12
CA GLY A 74 -2.41 -23.78 -4.01
C GLY A 74 -1.28 -22.89 -4.58
N THR A 75 -1.53 -21.59 -4.76
CA THR A 75 -0.56 -20.62 -5.31
C THR A 75 0.12 -19.76 -4.23
N ALA A 76 -0.32 -19.87 -2.97
CA ALA A 76 0.29 -19.16 -1.86
C ALA A 76 1.76 -19.58 -1.68
N LYS A 77 2.63 -18.59 -1.50
CA LYS A 77 4.05 -18.79 -1.20
C LYS A 77 4.34 -18.23 0.18
N ARG A 78 4.91 -19.05 1.06
CA ARG A 78 5.35 -18.64 2.38
C ARG A 78 6.81 -18.19 2.30
N ILE A 79 7.01 -16.88 2.07
CA ILE A 79 8.36 -16.30 1.98
C ILE A 79 8.70 -15.72 3.35
N VAL A 80 9.74 -16.26 3.98
CA VAL A 80 10.26 -15.80 5.27
C VAL A 80 11.50 -14.94 5.02
N LYS A 81 11.42 -13.67 5.41
CA LYS A 81 12.58 -12.77 5.40
C LYS A 81 12.62 -12.03 6.73
N PRO A 82 13.77 -12.00 7.42
CA PRO A 82 13.94 -11.21 8.64
C PRO A 82 13.54 -9.75 8.40
N ASP A 83 12.88 -9.16 9.36
CA ASP A 83 12.50 -7.74 9.40
C ASP A 83 11.63 -7.24 8.23
N GLN A 84 11.08 -8.17 7.42
CA GLN A 84 10.19 -7.80 6.32
C GLN A 84 8.75 -7.72 6.82
N VAL A 85 8.21 -6.50 6.87
CA VAL A 85 6.83 -6.20 7.25
C VAL A 85 6.15 -5.44 6.11
N PHE A 86 4.90 -5.75 5.83
CA PHE A 86 4.10 -5.03 4.84
C PHE A 86 2.79 -4.54 5.44
N SER A 87 2.50 -3.26 5.21
CA SER A 87 1.16 -2.71 5.36
C SER A 87 0.28 -3.10 4.18
N ARG A 88 -1.02 -3.18 4.44
CA ARG A 88 -2.04 -3.53 3.43
C ARG A 88 -3.19 -2.55 3.50
N ILE A 89 -4.07 -2.60 2.54
CA ILE A 89 -5.31 -1.85 2.51
C ILE A 89 -6.38 -2.61 1.73
N HIS A 90 -7.57 -2.71 2.28
CA HIS A 90 -8.68 -3.31 1.56
C HIS A 90 -9.22 -2.35 0.48
N VAL A 91 -9.61 -2.90 -0.67
CA VAL A 91 -10.06 -2.08 -1.81
C VAL A 91 -11.29 -1.20 -1.48
N ALA A 92 -12.16 -1.66 -0.60
CA ALA A 92 -13.33 -0.87 -0.17
C ALA A 92 -12.91 0.34 0.68
N ASP A 93 -11.86 0.22 1.50
CA ASP A 93 -11.34 1.32 2.32
C ASP A 93 -10.67 2.38 1.46
N ILE A 94 -10.00 1.97 0.37
CA ILE A 94 -9.49 2.93 -0.63
C ILE A 94 -10.65 3.77 -1.18
N ALA A 95 -11.78 3.14 -1.54
CA ALA A 95 -12.96 3.86 -2.03
C ALA A 95 -13.49 4.84 -0.97
N GLY A 96 -13.59 4.41 0.29
CA GLY A 96 -14.02 5.26 1.40
C GLY A 96 -13.08 6.46 1.63
N VAL A 97 -11.77 6.26 1.56
CA VAL A 97 -10.78 7.35 1.67
C VAL A 97 -10.94 8.36 0.53
N LEU A 98 -11.15 7.90 -0.70
CA LEU A 98 -11.37 8.78 -1.85
C LEU A 98 -12.68 9.57 -1.71
N GLU A 99 -13.76 8.94 -1.26
CA GLU A 99 -15.03 9.59 -0.99
C GLU A 99 -14.89 10.66 0.10
N ALA A 100 -14.23 10.34 1.20
CA ALA A 100 -13.93 11.29 2.27
C ALA A 100 -13.09 12.47 1.78
N SER A 101 -12.10 12.22 0.91
CA SER A 101 -11.27 13.28 0.30
C SER A 101 -12.05 14.19 -0.64
N ILE A 102 -13.09 13.68 -1.30
CA ILE A 102 -13.98 14.49 -2.13
C ILE A 102 -14.88 15.36 -1.25
N ALA A 103 -15.41 14.80 -0.17
CA ALA A 103 -16.28 15.51 0.76
C ALA A 103 -15.54 16.58 1.58
N ASN A 104 -14.26 16.34 1.91
CA ASN A 104 -13.43 17.23 2.72
C ASN A 104 -12.08 17.49 2.00
N PRO A 105 -12.07 18.28 0.92
CA PRO A 105 -10.88 18.50 0.12
C PRO A 105 -9.79 19.24 0.88
N ASN A 106 -8.56 18.75 0.79
CA ASN A 106 -7.36 19.38 1.34
C ASN A 106 -6.22 19.35 0.29
N PRO A 107 -6.28 20.20 -0.74
CA PRO A 107 -5.36 20.18 -1.87
C PRO A 107 -3.89 20.34 -1.46
N GLY A 108 -3.01 19.62 -2.17
CA GLY A 108 -1.57 19.59 -1.91
C GLY A 108 -1.16 18.54 -0.86
N ARG A 109 -2.11 17.88 -0.22
CA ARG A 109 -1.79 16.87 0.82
C ARG A 109 -1.47 15.51 0.22
N ILE A 110 -0.58 14.83 0.91
CA ILE A 110 -0.22 13.43 0.70
C ILE A 110 -0.82 12.64 1.86
N TYR A 111 -1.31 11.44 1.58
CA TYR A 111 -1.88 10.53 2.57
C TYR A 111 -1.31 9.12 2.38
N ASN A 112 -0.80 8.53 3.44
CA ASN A 112 -0.57 7.09 3.49
C ASN A 112 -1.90 6.37 3.71
N VAL A 113 -2.21 5.42 2.83
CA VAL A 113 -3.47 4.68 2.88
C VAL A 113 -3.15 3.22 3.15
N ALA A 114 -3.29 2.84 4.41
CA ALA A 114 -3.01 1.51 4.94
C ALA A 114 -4.00 1.19 6.05
N ASP A 115 -4.22 -0.11 6.30
CA ASP A 115 -4.85 -0.58 7.53
C ASP A 115 -3.86 -0.44 8.71
N ASP A 116 -4.33 -0.67 9.93
CA ASP A 116 -3.60 -0.44 11.17
C ASP A 116 -2.79 -1.66 11.65
N GLU A 117 -2.83 -2.79 10.93
CA GLU A 117 -2.15 -4.02 11.30
C GLU A 117 -1.15 -4.49 10.24
N PRO A 118 0.06 -3.88 10.17
CA PRO A 118 1.12 -4.38 9.31
C PRO A 118 1.61 -5.74 9.79
N ALA A 119 1.92 -6.65 8.86
CA ALA A 119 2.34 -8.01 9.21
C ALA A 119 3.39 -8.56 8.24
N PRO A 120 4.28 -9.47 8.71
CA PRO A 120 5.15 -10.25 7.86
C PRO A 120 4.36 -11.09 6.85
N PRO A 121 4.85 -11.29 5.61
CA PRO A 121 4.13 -12.04 4.58
C PRO A 121 3.75 -13.46 4.99
N GLN A 122 4.66 -14.14 5.68
CA GLN A 122 4.46 -15.52 6.14
C GLN A 122 3.31 -15.65 7.16
N ASP A 123 3.11 -14.64 8.00
CA ASP A 123 2.08 -14.65 9.04
C ASP A 123 0.69 -14.52 8.41
N VAL A 124 0.55 -13.69 7.38
CA VAL A 124 -0.71 -13.54 6.65
C VAL A 124 -1.09 -14.82 5.90
N VAL A 125 -0.11 -15.53 5.33
CA VAL A 125 -0.34 -16.84 4.70
C VAL A 125 -0.74 -17.89 5.75
N ALA A 126 -0.07 -17.91 6.90
CA ALA A 126 -0.38 -18.83 8.00
C ALA A 126 -1.79 -18.57 8.57
N PHE A 127 -2.13 -17.30 8.78
CA PHE A 127 -3.46 -16.88 9.22
C PHE A 127 -4.57 -17.30 8.23
N ALA A 128 -4.36 -17.04 6.94
CA ALA A 128 -5.31 -17.45 5.90
C ALA A 128 -5.49 -18.97 5.84
N ALA A 129 -4.40 -19.75 5.97
CA ALA A 129 -4.47 -21.19 6.01
C ALA A 129 -5.24 -21.68 7.25
N GLY A 130 -4.98 -21.09 8.43
CA GLY A 130 -5.71 -21.39 9.67
C GLY A 130 -7.21 -21.16 9.56
N LEU A 131 -7.64 -20.04 8.99
CA LEU A 131 -9.06 -19.73 8.74
C LEU A 131 -9.74 -20.76 7.83
N LEU A 132 -9.00 -21.34 6.90
CA LEU A 132 -9.48 -22.37 5.97
C LEU A 132 -9.36 -23.79 6.52
N GLY A 133 -8.87 -23.98 7.75
CA GLY A 133 -8.59 -25.31 8.33
C GLY A 133 -7.53 -26.09 7.54
N ARG A 134 -6.59 -25.41 6.88
CA ARG A 134 -5.50 -26.00 6.09
C ARG A 134 -4.15 -25.79 6.75
N THR A 135 -3.20 -26.67 6.43
CA THR A 135 -1.79 -26.46 6.77
C THR A 135 -1.22 -25.35 5.88
N ALA A 136 -0.45 -24.42 6.48
CA ALA A 136 0.26 -23.44 5.70
C ALA A 136 1.26 -24.11 4.73
N PRO A 137 1.47 -23.56 3.53
CA PRO A 137 2.47 -24.09 2.60
C PRO A 137 3.87 -24.04 3.24
N PRO A 138 4.79 -24.95 2.85
CA PRO A 138 6.18 -24.90 3.30
C PRO A 138 6.85 -23.59 2.87
N GLU A 139 7.99 -23.31 3.49
CA GLU A 139 8.88 -22.18 3.15
C GLU A 139 9.53 -22.39 1.80
#